data_ad1a6b995486d81d782d6de992cba406
#
_entry.id   ad1a6b995486d81d782d6de992cba406
#
_cell.length_a   1.000
_cell.length_b   1.000
_cell.length_c   1.000
_cell.angle_alpha   90.00
_cell.angle_beta   90.00
_cell.angle_gamma   90.00
#
_symmetry.space_group_name_H-M   'P 1'
#
loop_
_entity.id
_entity.type
_entity.pdbx_description
1 polymer ?
#
loop_
_entity_poly.entity_id
_entity_poly.type
_entity_poly.pdbx_seq_one_letter_code
_entity_poly.pdbx_strand_id
1 'polypeptide(L)'
;VWLCVTAAAADRPNILFIAVDDLRPEFGAHGASHIKSPNLDRIAKAGITFNRAYCQQAVCSPTRSSLMTGTRPDTTKVWDLETHFRTALPNVVTLGQHFKNHGYFVQGMGKIFHGGFDDTPTWSVPWQAPRGQAYRLPEKLALNQRHIAPAEAKAAAKKKGGKKKGAT
;
A
#
# COMPACT_ATOMS: atom_id res chain seq x y z
N VAL A 1 52.55 -4.69 14.64
CA VAL A 1 51.66 -3.52 14.56
C VAL A 1 50.35 -4.01 13.96
N TRP A 2 49.31 -4.15 14.79
CA TRP A 2 47.95 -4.49 14.34
C TRP A 2 47.27 -3.18 13.91
N LEU A 3 47.02 -3.00 12.63
CA LEU A 3 46.14 -1.96 12.15
C LEU A 3 44.67 -2.40 12.49
N CYS A 4 44.13 -1.79 13.52
CA CYS A 4 42.70 -1.85 13.79
C CYS A 4 41.99 -0.97 12.73
N VAL A 5 41.53 -1.56 11.65
CA VAL A 5 40.64 -0.89 10.70
C VAL A 5 39.28 -0.81 11.41
N THR A 6 39.00 0.35 11.97
CA THR A 6 37.63 0.68 12.42
C THR A 6 36.77 0.73 11.16
N ALA A 7 36.00 -0.33 10.93
CA ALA A 7 34.91 -0.28 9.96
C ALA A 7 33.95 0.81 10.46
N ALA A 8 33.93 1.97 9.80
CA ALA A 8 32.88 2.94 10.02
C ALA A 8 31.55 2.23 9.78
N ALA A 9 30.69 2.20 10.76
CA ALA A 9 29.34 1.70 10.58
C ALA A 9 28.73 2.47 9.41
N ALA A 10 28.40 1.77 8.33
CA ALA A 10 27.76 2.39 7.18
C ALA A 10 26.50 3.12 7.67
N ASP A 11 26.41 4.42 7.39
CA ASP A 11 25.20 5.20 7.72
C ASP A 11 23.99 4.46 7.13
N ARG A 12 23.06 4.08 7.98
CA ARG A 12 21.81 3.44 7.57
C ARG A 12 20.83 4.54 7.18
N PRO A 13 20.60 4.80 5.88
CA PRO A 13 19.73 5.87 5.45
C PRO A 13 18.29 5.56 5.86
N ASN A 14 17.51 6.59 6.20
CA ASN A 14 16.07 6.46 6.31
C ASN A 14 15.47 6.16 4.94
N ILE A 15 14.48 5.27 4.90
CA ILE A 15 13.82 4.85 3.67
C ILE A 15 12.35 5.23 3.75
N LEU A 16 11.89 6.06 2.81
CA LEU A 16 10.49 6.41 2.64
C LEU A 16 9.95 5.74 1.37
N PHE A 17 9.06 4.79 1.55
CA PHE A 17 8.34 4.13 0.46
C PHE A 17 6.93 4.71 0.35
N ILE A 18 6.59 5.33 -0.80
CA ILE A 18 5.27 5.93 -1.05
C ILE A 18 4.56 5.12 -2.13
N ALA A 19 3.54 4.36 -1.73
CA ALA A 19 2.69 3.60 -2.63
C ALA A 19 1.41 4.38 -2.91
N VAL A 20 1.21 4.80 -4.15
CA VAL A 20 0.00 5.51 -4.57
C VAL A 20 -0.93 4.52 -5.28
N ASP A 21 -2.17 4.38 -4.78
CA ASP A 21 -3.18 3.49 -5.35
C ASP A 21 -3.71 4.05 -6.67
N ASP A 22 -3.86 3.18 -7.66
CA ASP A 22 -4.41 3.49 -9.00
C ASP A 22 -3.73 4.67 -9.72
N LEU A 23 -2.47 4.95 -9.41
CA LEU A 23 -1.72 6.00 -10.06
C LEU A 23 -1.32 5.58 -11.48
N ARG A 24 -1.77 6.35 -12.47
CA ARG A 24 -1.27 6.29 -13.83
C ARG A 24 -0.01 7.17 -13.98
N PRO A 25 0.89 6.91 -14.92
CA PRO A 25 2.05 7.74 -15.18
C PRO A 25 1.66 9.08 -15.83
N GLU A 26 0.71 9.78 -15.22
CA GLU A 26 0.14 11.05 -15.72
C GLU A 26 0.54 12.21 -14.80
N PHE A 27 1.83 12.47 -14.67
CA PHE A 27 2.36 13.64 -13.97
C PHE A 27 3.50 14.29 -14.76
N GLY A 28 3.95 15.49 -14.37
CA GLY A 28 4.85 16.33 -15.15
C GLY A 28 6.11 15.62 -15.61
N ALA A 29 6.76 14.84 -14.75
CA ALA A 29 7.97 14.08 -15.09
C ALA A 29 7.75 13.01 -16.18
N HIS A 30 6.49 12.61 -16.45
CA HIS A 30 6.11 11.72 -17.55
C HIS A 30 5.50 12.47 -18.74
N GLY A 31 5.59 13.82 -18.77
CA GLY A 31 5.13 14.65 -19.88
C GLY A 31 3.66 15.06 -19.84
N ALA A 32 2.94 14.78 -18.75
CA ALA A 32 1.54 15.18 -18.60
C ALA A 32 1.40 16.65 -18.22
N SER A 33 1.21 17.53 -19.19
CA SER A 33 1.12 18.99 -19.00
C SER A 33 -0.16 19.45 -18.30
N HIS A 34 -1.24 18.65 -18.35
CA HIS A 34 -2.54 18.95 -17.74
C HIS A 34 -2.59 18.66 -16.23
N ILE A 35 -1.61 17.93 -15.69
CA ILE A 35 -1.49 17.64 -14.26
C ILE A 35 -0.42 18.53 -13.63
N LYS A 36 -0.76 19.15 -12.50
CA LYS A 36 0.19 19.94 -11.71
C LYS A 36 0.75 19.08 -10.57
N SER A 37 1.98 18.59 -10.74
CA SER A 37 2.66 17.70 -9.79
C SER A 37 4.03 18.21 -9.35
N PRO A 38 4.14 19.49 -8.85
CA PRO A 38 5.45 20.12 -8.64
C PRO A 38 6.35 19.39 -7.64
N ASN A 39 5.78 18.71 -6.65
CA ASN A 39 6.56 17.97 -5.68
C ASN A 39 7.10 16.63 -6.24
N LEU A 40 6.27 15.91 -7.02
CA LEU A 40 6.72 14.70 -7.71
C LEU A 40 7.77 15.04 -8.77
N ASP A 41 7.56 16.13 -9.51
CA ASP A 41 8.51 16.62 -10.53
C ASP A 41 9.86 17.00 -9.90
N ARG A 42 9.84 17.60 -8.70
CA ARG A 42 11.07 17.89 -7.95
C ARG A 42 11.82 16.62 -7.53
N ILE A 43 11.10 15.59 -7.05
CA ILE A 43 11.71 14.29 -6.70
C ILE A 43 12.27 13.63 -7.95
N ALA A 44 11.51 13.61 -9.04
CA ALA A 44 11.95 13.02 -10.30
C ALA A 44 13.21 13.70 -10.85
N LYS A 45 13.31 15.03 -10.73
CA LYS A 45 14.50 15.80 -11.14
C LYS A 45 15.73 15.51 -10.28
N ALA A 46 15.55 15.21 -9.01
CA ALA A 46 16.64 14.90 -8.07
C ALA A 46 17.05 13.42 -8.07
N GLY A 47 16.22 12.54 -8.60
CA GLY A 47 16.40 11.10 -8.57
C GLY A 47 16.36 10.46 -9.96
N ILE A 48 15.86 9.25 -10.02
CA ILE A 48 15.72 8.46 -11.24
C ILE A 48 14.23 8.22 -11.53
N THR A 49 13.80 8.50 -12.75
CA THR A 49 12.45 8.22 -13.23
C THR A 49 12.45 7.00 -14.14
N PHE A 50 11.62 6.01 -13.82
CA PHE A 50 11.47 4.79 -14.61
C PHE A 50 10.24 4.92 -15.52
N ASN A 51 10.44 5.10 -16.83
CA ASN A 51 9.36 5.25 -17.80
C ASN A 51 8.70 3.91 -18.19
N ARG A 52 9.33 2.78 -17.86
CA ARG A 52 8.87 1.43 -18.20
C ARG A 52 8.85 0.52 -16.98
N ALA A 53 8.26 1.01 -15.88
CA ALA A 53 7.98 0.18 -14.71
C ALA A 53 6.56 -0.40 -14.83
N TYR A 54 6.43 -1.71 -14.64
CA TYR A 54 5.17 -2.44 -14.82
C TYR A 54 4.81 -3.16 -13.52
N CYS A 55 3.53 -3.15 -13.17
CA CYS A 55 3.01 -3.99 -12.09
C CYS A 55 2.79 -5.43 -12.60
N GLN A 56 2.81 -6.40 -11.70
CA GLN A 56 2.62 -7.80 -12.06
C GLN A 56 1.17 -8.12 -12.46
N GLN A 57 0.22 -7.40 -11.89
CA GLN A 57 -1.20 -7.48 -12.23
C GLN A 57 -1.87 -6.15 -11.86
N ALA A 58 -2.67 -5.58 -12.76
CA ALA A 58 -3.32 -4.28 -12.58
C ALA A 58 -4.55 -4.35 -11.65
N VAL A 59 -4.39 -4.97 -10.48
CA VAL A 59 -5.39 -5.10 -9.41
C VAL A 59 -4.70 -4.90 -8.06
N CYS A 60 -5.37 -4.26 -7.11
CA CYS A 60 -4.80 -3.83 -5.84
C CYS A 60 -4.10 -4.96 -5.05
N SER A 61 -4.81 -6.02 -4.68
CA SER A 61 -4.26 -7.08 -3.82
C SER A 61 -3.13 -7.87 -4.47
N PRO A 62 -3.26 -8.37 -5.71
CA PRO A 62 -2.19 -9.08 -6.40
C PRO A 62 -0.92 -8.25 -6.56
N THR A 63 -1.06 -6.99 -7.01
CA THR A 63 0.09 -6.10 -7.18
C THR A 63 0.79 -5.79 -5.85
N ARG A 64 0.03 -5.52 -4.79
CA ARG A 64 0.58 -5.21 -3.46
C ARG A 64 1.24 -6.44 -2.84
N SER A 65 0.64 -7.60 -2.96
CA SER A 65 1.23 -8.87 -2.54
C SER A 65 2.56 -9.12 -3.27
N SER A 66 2.59 -8.94 -4.59
CA SER A 66 3.82 -9.10 -5.38
C SER A 66 4.90 -8.10 -4.99
N LEU A 67 4.55 -6.82 -4.82
CA LEU A 67 5.45 -5.76 -4.43
C LEU A 67 6.07 -6.02 -3.05
N MET A 68 5.25 -6.42 -2.07
CA MET A 68 5.69 -6.61 -0.69
C MET A 68 6.44 -7.92 -0.47
N THR A 69 6.24 -8.92 -1.32
CA THR A 69 6.90 -10.22 -1.19
C THR A 69 8.03 -10.44 -2.19
N GLY A 70 8.16 -9.58 -3.20
CA GLY A 70 9.12 -9.75 -4.30
C GLY A 70 8.80 -10.94 -5.21
N THR A 71 7.57 -11.47 -5.17
CA THR A 71 7.16 -12.66 -5.92
C THR A 71 5.98 -12.38 -6.85
N ARG A 72 5.81 -13.21 -7.86
CA ARG A 72 4.71 -13.07 -8.85
C ARG A 72 3.39 -13.62 -8.30
N PRO A 73 2.23 -13.21 -8.87
CA PRO A 73 0.92 -13.78 -8.52
C PRO A 73 0.85 -15.30 -8.62
N ASP A 74 1.55 -15.90 -9.58
CA ASP A 74 1.66 -17.37 -9.70
C ASP A 74 2.27 -18.04 -8.47
N THR A 75 3.13 -17.33 -7.75
CA THR A 75 3.76 -17.80 -6.51
C THR A 75 2.92 -17.43 -5.29
N THR A 76 2.46 -16.18 -5.19
CA THR A 76 1.61 -15.73 -4.07
C THR A 76 0.23 -16.38 -4.06
N LYS A 77 -0.24 -16.89 -5.21
CA LYS A 77 -1.60 -17.38 -5.45
C LYS A 77 -2.68 -16.33 -5.20
N VAL A 78 -2.33 -15.05 -5.34
CA VAL A 78 -3.25 -13.93 -5.17
C VAL A 78 -3.54 -13.33 -6.53
N TRP A 79 -4.77 -13.52 -7.03
CA TRP A 79 -5.28 -12.95 -8.29
C TRP A 79 -6.55 -12.12 -8.08
N ASP A 80 -7.08 -12.13 -6.85
CA ASP A 80 -8.34 -11.50 -6.45
C ASP A 80 -8.14 -10.49 -5.31
N LEU A 81 -9.22 -10.03 -4.72
CA LEU A 81 -9.25 -9.09 -3.60
C LEU A 81 -9.60 -9.78 -2.25
N GLU A 82 -9.65 -11.10 -2.22
CA GLU A 82 -10.14 -11.90 -1.09
C GLU A 82 -9.08 -12.86 -0.53
N THR A 83 -8.03 -13.14 -1.31
CA THR A 83 -6.98 -14.08 -0.92
C THR A 83 -5.80 -13.37 -0.26
N HIS A 84 -5.35 -13.88 0.90
CA HIS A 84 -4.14 -13.40 1.56
C HIS A 84 -2.93 -14.20 1.09
N PHE A 85 -1.82 -13.53 0.74
CA PHE A 85 -0.59 -14.17 0.25
C PHE A 85 0.01 -15.17 1.25
N ARG A 86 -0.20 -14.99 2.56
CA ARG A 86 0.26 -15.92 3.60
C ARG A 86 -0.39 -17.31 3.51
N THR A 87 -1.51 -17.43 2.82
CA THR A 87 -2.14 -18.74 2.57
C THR A 87 -1.22 -19.66 1.75
N ALA A 88 -0.58 -19.11 0.71
CA ALA A 88 0.36 -19.86 -0.13
C ALA A 88 1.81 -19.76 0.38
N LEU A 89 2.17 -18.63 0.99
CA LEU A 89 3.53 -18.29 1.40
C LEU A 89 3.58 -17.93 2.90
N PRO A 90 3.33 -18.87 3.83
CA PRO A 90 3.22 -18.57 5.25
C PRO A 90 4.49 -17.96 5.85
N ASN A 91 5.66 -18.32 5.33
CA ASN A 91 6.97 -17.95 5.86
C ASN A 91 7.72 -16.91 5.01
N VAL A 92 7.06 -16.31 3.99
CA VAL A 92 7.72 -15.32 3.15
C VAL A 92 8.12 -14.09 3.97
N VAL A 93 9.33 -13.59 3.74
CA VAL A 93 9.81 -12.34 4.32
C VAL A 93 9.37 -11.19 3.41
N THR A 94 8.52 -10.31 3.93
CA THR A 94 8.07 -9.13 3.20
C THR A 94 9.15 -8.04 3.17
N LEU A 95 9.01 -7.06 2.26
CA LEU A 95 9.91 -5.92 2.16
C LEU A 95 10.13 -5.23 3.52
N GLY A 96 9.04 -4.88 4.21
CA GLY A 96 9.14 -4.27 5.53
C GLY A 96 9.75 -5.19 6.58
N GLN A 97 9.39 -6.48 6.57
CA GLN A 97 9.98 -7.48 7.47
C GLN A 97 11.49 -7.66 7.22
N HIS A 98 11.93 -7.58 5.96
CA HIS A 98 13.35 -7.60 5.63
C HIS A 98 14.10 -6.44 6.30
N PHE A 99 13.63 -5.22 6.17
CA PHE A 99 14.24 -4.08 6.85
C PHE A 99 14.20 -4.21 8.37
N LYS A 100 13.08 -4.66 8.92
CA LYS A 100 12.95 -4.92 10.36
C LYS A 100 13.98 -5.93 10.85
N ASN A 101 14.18 -7.03 10.13
CA ASN A 101 15.17 -8.05 10.46
C ASN A 101 16.62 -7.54 10.39
N HIS A 102 16.83 -6.43 9.68
CA HIS A 102 18.13 -5.76 9.58
C HIS A 102 18.24 -4.52 10.48
N GLY A 103 17.41 -4.41 11.51
CA GLY A 103 17.51 -3.41 12.55
C GLY A 103 16.88 -2.05 12.22
N TYR A 104 16.02 -1.98 11.20
CA TYR A 104 15.22 -0.78 10.95
C TYR A 104 13.94 -0.80 11.79
N PHE A 105 13.50 0.39 12.19
CA PHE A 105 12.13 0.57 12.66
C PHE A 105 11.22 0.76 11.46
N VAL A 106 10.24 -0.12 11.30
CA VAL A 106 9.36 -0.15 10.12
C VAL A 106 7.92 0.12 10.52
N GLN A 107 7.34 1.15 9.93
CA GLN A 107 5.95 1.55 10.17
C GLN A 107 5.20 1.76 8.85
N GLY A 108 4.01 1.21 8.74
CA GLY A 108 3.09 1.41 7.64
C GLY A 108 2.00 2.44 7.98
N MET A 109 1.63 3.27 7.01
CA MET A 109 0.51 4.21 7.09
C MET A 109 -0.31 4.14 5.81
N GLY A 110 -1.62 4.29 5.90
CA GLY A 110 -2.49 4.23 4.73
C GLY A 110 -2.57 2.84 4.11
N LYS A 111 -2.82 2.77 2.80
CA LYS A 111 -3.03 1.53 2.07
C LYS A 111 -1.70 0.96 1.56
N ILE A 112 -1.00 0.16 2.34
CA ILE A 112 0.19 -0.57 1.90
C ILE A 112 -0.20 -1.96 1.40
N PHE A 113 -0.85 -2.78 2.21
CA PHE A 113 -1.56 -3.98 1.78
C PHE A 113 -2.98 -3.65 1.32
N HIS A 114 -3.68 -4.61 0.74
CA HIS A 114 -5.10 -4.45 0.45
C HIS A 114 -5.93 -4.41 1.73
N GLY A 115 -7.02 -3.64 1.73
CA GLY A 115 -7.87 -3.48 2.92
C GLY A 115 -8.34 -4.83 3.49
N GLY A 116 -8.14 -5.04 4.78
CA GLY A 116 -8.45 -6.30 5.46
C GLY A 116 -7.35 -7.37 5.40
N PHE A 117 -6.27 -7.15 4.66
CA PHE A 117 -5.17 -8.11 4.47
C PHE A 117 -3.82 -7.53 4.93
N ASP A 118 -3.83 -6.79 6.04
CA ASP A 118 -2.57 -6.31 6.62
C ASP A 118 -1.70 -7.47 7.13
N ASP A 119 -0.39 -7.28 7.10
CA ASP A 119 0.60 -8.28 7.51
C ASP A 119 1.35 -7.82 8.75
N THR A 120 0.89 -8.23 9.91
CA THR A 120 1.47 -7.87 11.21
C THR A 120 2.99 -8.12 11.31
N PRO A 121 3.56 -9.24 10.81
CA PRO A 121 5.01 -9.46 10.86
C PRO A 121 5.83 -8.40 10.15
N THR A 122 5.26 -7.71 9.17
CA THR A 122 5.92 -6.65 8.39
C THR A 122 6.32 -5.46 9.24
N TRP A 123 5.59 -5.13 10.30
CA TRP A 123 5.68 -3.87 11.02
C TRP A 123 6.41 -3.99 12.36
N SER A 124 7.05 -2.91 12.79
CA SER A 124 7.60 -2.75 14.14
C SER A 124 6.54 -2.31 15.16
N VAL A 125 5.48 -1.64 14.67
CA VAL A 125 4.29 -1.28 15.44
C VAL A 125 3.06 -1.74 14.66
N PRO A 126 1.96 -2.12 15.32
CA PRO A 126 0.74 -2.53 14.62
C PRO A 126 0.27 -1.44 13.65
N TRP A 127 -0.04 -1.85 12.42
CA TRP A 127 -0.68 -0.96 11.46
C TRP A 127 -2.06 -0.54 11.98
N GLN A 128 -2.39 0.71 11.79
CA GLN A 128 -3.70 1.24 12.14
C GLN A 128 -4.35 1.85 10.91
N ALA A 129 -5.64 1.57 10.73
CA ALA A 129 -6.42 2.23 9.69
C ALA A 129 -6.38 3.76 9.88
N PRO A 130 -6.19 4.52 8.81
CA PRO A 130 -6.22 5.97 8.88
C PRO A 130 -7.51 6.46 9.53
N ARG A 131 -7.38 7.29 10.54
CA ARG A 131 -8.50 7.96 11.20
C ARG A 131 -8.54 9.40 10.73
N GLY A 132 -9.66 9.84 10.23
CA GLY A 132 -9.82 11.23 9.80
C GLY A 132 -11.00 11.40 8.86
N GLN A 133 -11.25 12.65 8.53
CA GLN A 133 -12.29 13.00 7.57
C GLN A 133 -11.79 12.72 6.15
N ALA A 134 -12.66 12.16 5.32
CA ALA A 134 -12.34 11.86 3.91
C ALA A 134 -11.97 13.11 3.10
N TYR A 135 -12.50 14.27 3.49
CA TYR A 135 -12.24 15.55 2.85
C TYR A 135 -11.89 16.63 3.86
N ARG A 136 -10.93 17.47 3.51
CA ARG A 136 -10.48 18.58 4.36
C ARG A 136 -11.48 19.75 4.39
N LEU A 137 -12.15 20.01 3.27
CA LEU A 137 -13.08 21.13 3.13
C LEU A 137 -14.47 20.74 3.67
N PRO A 138 -15.08 21.50 4.59
CA PRO A 138 -16.36 21.18 5.19
C PRO A 138 -17.49 20.96 4.18
N GLU A 139 -17.55 21.76 3.12
CA GLU A 139 -18.53 21.63 2.06
C GLU A 139 -18.37 20.32 1.27
N LYS A 140 -17.15 19.84 1.08
CA LYS A 140 -16.87 18.55 0.44
C LYS A 140 -17.20 17.38 1.36
N LEU A 141 -16.93 17.53 2.64
CA LEU A 141 -17.34 16.55 3.64
C LEU A 141 -18.87 16.40 3.70
N ALA A 142 -19.61 17.51 3.74
CA ALA A 142 -21.06 17.52 3.72
C ALA A 142 -21.64 16.89 2.45
N LEU A 143 -21.04 17.18 1.29
CA LEU A 143 -21.41 16.58 0.01
C LEU A 143 -21.18 15.06 0.02
N ASN A 144 -20.02 14.62 0.51
CA ASN A 144 -19.68 13.20 0.62
C ASN A 144 -20.67 12.45 1.53
N GLN A 145 -21.00 13.02 2.69
CA GLN A 145 -21.97 12.42 3.60
C GLN A 145 -23.36 12.24 2.96
N ARG A 146 -23.82 13.18 2.12
CA ARG A 146 -25.08 13.06 1.37
C ARG A 146 -25.06 11.90 0.37
N HIS A 147 -23.91 11.54 -0.17
CA HIS A 147 -23.77 10.46 -1.16
C HIS A 147 -23.49 9.09 -0.52
N ILE A 148 -22.72 9.04 0.56
CA ILE A 148 -22.33 7.78 1.21
C ILE A 148 -23.45 7.22 2.09
N ALA A 149 -24.11 8.04 2.89
CA ALA A 149 -25.16 7.58 3.81
C ALA A 149 -26.27 6.74 3.15
N PRO A 150 -26.78 7.10 1.94
CA PRO A 150 -27.76 6.26 1.24
C PRO A 150 -27.17 4.95 0.72
N ALA A 151 -25.88 4.93 0.36
CA ALA A 151 -25.21 3.72 -0.14
C ALA A 151 -24.93 2.73 1.00
N GLU A 152 -24.49 3.21 2.14
CA GLU A 152 -24.27 2.40 3.35
C GLU A 152 -25.60 1.84 3.89
N ALA A 153 -26.67 2.63 3.88
CA ALA A 153 -28.00 2.17 4.24
C ALA A 153 -28.51 1.04 3.33
N LYS A 154 -28.30 1.16 2.01
CA LYS A 154 -28.61 0.09 1.04
C LYS A 154 -27.76 -1.16 1.24
N ALA A 155 -26.48 -1.01 1.53
CA ALA A 155 -25.57 -2.13 1.79
C ALA A 155 -25.94 -2.86 3.10
N ALA A 156 -26.28 -2.12 4.16
CA ALA A 156 -26.74 -2.68 5.42
C ALA A 156 -28.06 -3.44 5.29
N ALA A 157 -29.00 -2.91 4.50
CA ALA A 157 -30.27 -3.57 4.21
C ALA A 157 -30.08 -4.89 3.44
N LYS A 158 -29.15 -4.91 2.46
CA LYS A 158 -28.82 -6.11 1.69
C LYS A 158 -28.17 -7.21 2.55
N LYS A 159 -27.31 -6.84 3.51
CA LYS A 159 -26.74 -7.79 4.49
C LYS A 159 -27.78 -8.39 5.44
N LYS A 160 -28.79 -7.63 5.84
CA LYS A 160 -29.89 -8.13 6.69
C LYS A 160 -30.85 -9.05 5.92
N GLY A 161 -31.08 -8.78 4.63
CA GLY A 161 -31.94 -9.61 3.78
C GLY A 161 -31.32 -10.96 3.38
N GLY A 162 -29.99 -11.04 3.28
CA GLY A 162 -29.28 -12.28 2.96
C GLY A 162 -29.25 -13.33 4.07
N LYS A 163 -29.40 -12.92 5.34
CA LYS A 163 -29.43 -13.85 6.48
C LYS A 163 -30.77 -14.58 6.70
N LYS A 164 -31.85 -14.20 6.00
CA LYS A 164 -33.17 -14.84 6.13
C LYS A 164 -33.45 -15.97 5.14
N LYS A 165 -32.57 -16.30 4.22
CA LYS A 165 -32.76 -17.36 3.21
C LYS A 165 -31.94 -18.65 3.45
N GLY A 166 -31.36 -18.82 4.62
CA GLY A 166 -30.55 -20.00 4.96
C GLY A 166 -31.05 -20.79 6.18
N ALA A 167 -32.33 -20.74 6.50
CA ALA A 167 -32.94 -21.54 7.59
C ALA A 167 -34.24 -22.18 7.08
N THR A 168 -34.08 -23.27 6.34
CA THR A 168 -35.06 -24.36 6.15
C THR A 168 -34.28 -25.62 5.88
#